data_ba2ad80782843a546f74448fe5eedaad
#
_entry.id   ba2ad80782843a546f74448fe5eedaad
#
_cell.length_a   1.000
_cell.length_b   1.000
_cell.length_c   1.000
_cell.angle_alpha   90.00
_cell.angle_beta   90.00
_cell.angle_gamma   90.00
#
_symmetry.space_group_name_H-M   'P 1'
#
loop_
_entity.id
_entity.type
_entity.pdbx_description
1 polymer ?
#
loop_
_entity_poly.entity_id
_entity_poly.type
_entity_poly.pdbx_seq_one_letter_code
_entity_poly.pdbx_strand_id
1 'polypeptide(L)'
;ETITKYKKLRKECDLFVGLFHTGYDTDKQIAHLVPELDIIIGGHTHTKIDSTRLINGVLITQTEDELKYIGKTTITFKDKHIIDKQFELIKVEPEMKESNKVSRMLRKFHKEMPLEKSLAKATAQFDGKHPLGALMSDAIVEYYHTDFAFQNSGGIRIGMLPKGDITLAD
;
A
#
# COMPACT_ATOMS: atom_id res chain seq x y z
N GLU A 1 2.37 -18.09 13.90
CA GLU A 1 1.44 -18.74 14.85
C GLU A 1 -0.02 -18.59 14.41
N THR A 2 -0.51 -17.38 14.10
CA THR A 2 -1.92 -17.15 13.73
C THR A 2 -2.33 -17.90 12.46
N ILE A 3 -1.53 -17.82 11.39
CA ILE A 3 -1.85 -18.46 10.11
C ILE A 3 -1.97 -19.98 10.20
N THR A 4 -1.21 -20.61 11.08
CA THR A 4 -1.22 -22.06 11.26
C THR A 4 -2.60 -22.57 11.70
N LYS A 5 -3.37 -21.75 12.44
CA LYS A 5 -4.73 -22.06 12.87
C LYS A 5 -5.72 -22.19 11.70
N TYR A 6 -5.42 -21.50 10.59
CA TYR A 6 -6.30 -21.40 9.41
C TYR A 6 -5.91 -22.39 8.29
N LYS A 7 -4.84 -23.17 8.41
CA LYS A 7 -4.44 -24.16 7.39
C LYS A 7 -5.56 -25.13 6.99
N LYS A 8 -6.44 -25.47 7.93
CA LYS A 8 -7.57 -26.36 7.67
C LYS A 8 -8.55 -25.84 6.60
N LEU A 9 -8.62 -24.50 6.41
CA LEU A 9 -9.47 -23.87 5.40
C LEU A 9 -9.11 -24.30 3.98
N ARG A 10 -7.86 -24.74 3.75
CA ARG A 10 -7.44 -25.28 2.43
C ARG A 10 -8.34 -26.42 1.96
N LYS A 11 -8.92 -27.19 2.85
CA LYS A 11 -9.83 -28.30 2.53
C LYS A 11 -11.25 -27.86 2.16
N GLU A 12 -11.57 -26.59 2.42
CA GLU A 12 -12.90 -26.02 2.25
C GLU A 12 -12.97 -25.08 1.02
N CYS A 13 -11.85 -24.88 0.29
CA CYS A 13 -11.79 -23.96 -0.83
C CYS A 13 -10.92 -24.51 -1.99
N ASP A 14 -11.23 -24.08 -3.21
CA ASP A 14 -10.46 -24.43 -4.41
C ASP A 14 -9.21 -23.51 -4.55
N LEU A 15 -9.23 -22.32 -3.95
CA LEU A 15 -8.13 -21.34 -3.92
C LEU A 15 -7.97 -20.80 -2.50
N PHE A 16 -6.77 -20.95 -1.91
CA PHE A 16 -6.46 -20.44 -0.58
C PHE A 16 -5.49 -19.26 -0.67
N VAL A 17 -6.00 -18.05 -0.40
CA VAL A 17 -5.28 -16.78 -0.55
C VAL A 17 -4.99 -16.17 0.81
N GLY A 18 -3.75 -15.77 1.05
CA GLY A 18 -3.36 -14.94 2.18
C GLY A 18 -3.24 -13.47 1.76
N LEU A 19 -3.95 -12.57 2.45
CA LEU A 19 -3.79 -11.12 2.32
C LEU A 19 -3.02 -10.62 3.54
N PHE A 20 -1.77 -10.17 3.34
CA PHE A 20 -0.85 -9.83 4.41
C PHE A 20 -0.26 -8.43 4.26
N HIS A 21 0.08 -7.81 5.39
CA HIS A 21 0.84 -6.56 5.46
C HIS A 21 2.09 -6.76 6.33
N THR A 22 2.87 -7.79 6.02
CA THR A 22 4.01 -8.26 6.84
C THR A 22 5.37 -7.98 6.21
N GLY A 23 5.39 -7.58 4.96
CA GLY A 23 6.59 -7.32 4.18
C GLY A 23 7.10 -8.57 3.45
N TYR A 24 7.80 -8.34 2.34
CA TYR A 24 8.19 -9.38 1.38
C TYR A 24 9.03 -10.51 2.00
N ASP A 25 9.98 -10.18 2.89
CA ASP A 25 10.82 -11.20 3.52
C ASP A 25 10.02 -12.10 4.48
N THR A 26 9.07 -11.52 5.20
CA THR A 26 8.15 -12.30 6.05
C THR A 26 7.19 -13.14 5.19
N ASP A 27 6.71 -12.60 4.08
CA ASP A 27 5.84 -13.33 3.14
C ASP A 27 6.56 -14.57 2.57
N LYS A 28 7.86 -14.47 2.26
CA LYS A 28 8.69 -15.63 1.86
C LYS A 28 8.76 -16.69 2.96
N GLN A 29 8.96 -16.28 4.22
CA GLN A 29 8.97 -17.19 5.36
C GLN A 29 7.61 -17.87 5.55
N ILE A 30 6.52 -17.13 5.40
CA ILE A 30 5.16 -17.67 5.46
C ILE A 30 4.94 -18.72 4.36
N ALA A 31 5.38 -18.47 3.14
CA ALA A 31 5.28 -19.42 2.02
C ALA A 31 6.02 -20.74 2.31
N HIS A 32 7.13 -20.69 3.03
CA HIS A 32 7.83 -21.90 3.49
C HIS A 32 7.09 -22.63 4.62
N LEU A 33 6.51 -21.89 5.56
CA LEU A 33 5.84 -22.45 6.74
C LEU A 33 4.42 -22.96 6.45
N VAL A 34 3.77 -22.40 5.43
CA VAL A 34 2.37 -22.68 5.09
C VAL A 34 2.23 -22.91 3.57
N PRO A 35 2.80 -24.01 3.07
CA PRO A 35 2.73 -24.37 1.65
C PRO A 35 1.30 -24.69 1.17
N GLU A 36 0.35 -24.76 2.09
CA GLU A 36 -1.07 -24.90 1.78
C GLU A 36 -1.67 -23.66 1.13
N LEU A 37 -1.03 -22.49 1.25
CA LEU A 37 -1.41 -21.28 0.53
C LEU A 37 -1.15 -21.43 -0.97
N ASP A 38 -2.06 -20.95 -1.78
CA ASP A 38 -1.86 -20.85 -3.22
C ASP A 38 -1.23 -19.52 -3.60
N ILE A 39 -1.65 -18.43 -2.93
CA ILE A 39 -1.22 -17.06 -3.22
C ILE A 39 -1.05 -16.29 -1.91
N ILE A 40 -0.03 -15.44 -1.88
CA ILE A 40 0.14 -14.36 -0.90
C ILE A 40 0.05 -13.03 -1.65
N ILE A 41 -0.91 -12.19 -1.25
CA ILE A 41 -0.99 -10.80 -1.66
C ILE A 41 -0.38 -9.98 -0.51
N GLY A 42 0.84 -9.50 -0.75
CA GLY A 42 1.66 -8.83 0.26
C GLY A 42 1.59 -7.31 0.20
N GLY A 43 2.17 -6.66 1.21
CA GLY A 43 2.31 -5.21 1.32
C GLY A 43 3.42 -4.83 2.28
N HIS A 44 3.40 -3.61 2.83
CA HIS A 44 4.30 -3.06 3.84
C HIS A 44 5.66 -2.58 3.29
N THR A 45 6.44 -3.43 2.62
CA THR A 45 7.78 -3.08 2.14
C THR A 45 7.79 -2.38 0.79
N HIS A 46 6.62 -2.17 0.17
CA HIS A 46 6.49 -1.52 -1.14
C HIS A 46 7.36 -2.19 -2.22
N THR A 47 7.52 -3.51 -2.13
CA THR A 47 8.38 -4.24 -3.05
C THR A 47 7.73 -4.34 -4.43
N LYS A 48 8.45 -3.94 -5.46
CA LYS A 48 8.02 -4.14 -6.83
C LYS A 48 8.34 -5.57 -7.27
N ILE A 49 7.33 -6.42 -7.36
CA ILE A 49 7.45 -7.76 -7.96
C ILE A 49 6.90 -7.66 -9.38
N ASP A 50 7.77 -7.70 -10.37
CA ASP A 50 7.45 -7.46 -11.79
C ASP A 50 7.11 -8.71 -12.59
N SER A 51 7.26 -9.89 -11.98
CA SER A 51 7.06 -11.18 -12.65
C SER A 51 6.60 -12.24 -11.65
N THR A 52 6.15 -13.38 -12.16
CA THR A 52 5.73 -14.52 -11.34
C THR A 52 6.84 -14.97 -10.39
N ARG A 53 6.58 -14.95 -9.09
CA ARG A 53 7.48 -15.39 -8.02
C ARG A 53 6.83 -16.50 -7.21
N LEU A 54 7.28 -17.72 -7.44
CA LEU A 54 6.84 -18.90 -6.69
C LEU A 54 7.88 -19.24 -5.63
N ILE A 55 7.47 -19.35 -4.39
CA ILE A 55 8.28 -19.84 -3.27
C ILE A 55 7.55 -21.00 -2.64
N ASN A 56 8.17 -22.17 -2.67
CA ASN A 56 7.59 -23.42 -2.20
C ASN A 56 6.17 -23.68 -2.79
N GLY A 57 5.97 -23.33 -4.07
CA GLY A 57 4.69 -23.47 -4.77
C GLY A 57 3.67 -22.34 -4.50
N VAL A 58 3.94 -21.45 -3.55
CA VAL A 58 3.09 -20.30 -3.23
C VAL A 58 3.46 -19.11 -4.11
N LEU A 59 2.49 -18.52 -4.82
CA LEU A 59 2.70 -17.29 -5.57
C LEU A 59 2.71 -16.10 -4.61
N ILE A 60 3.80 -15.32 -4.60
CA ILE A 60 3.88 -14.08 -3.81
C ILE A 60 3.77 -12.89 -4.74
N THR A 61 2.89 -11.93 -4.40
CA THR A 61 2.64 -10.71 -5.17
C THR A 61 2.74 -9.47 -4.30
N GLN A 62 3.34 -8.41 -4.83
CA GLN A 62 3.35 -7.08 -4.25
C GLN A 62 3.53 -6.06 -5.37
N THR A 63 2.86 -4.90 -5.30
CA THR A 63 2.68 -3.97 -6.44
C THR A 63 3.36 -2.62 -6.25
N GLU A 64 4.41 -2.54 -5.42
CA GLU A 64 4.99 -1.26 -5.02
C GLU A 64 3.99 -0.42 -4.19
N ASP A 65 4.01 0.90 -4.29
CA ASP A 65 3.14 1.82 -3.56
C ASP A 65 2.49 2.87 -4.50
N GLU A 66 1.69 3.76 -3.91
CA GLU A 66 1.11 4.95 -4.56
C GLU A 66 0.31 4.65 -5.83
N LEU A 67 -0.23 3.43 -5.97
CA LEU A 67 -1.01 3.00 -7.15
C LEU A 67 -0.27 3.13 -8.49
N LYS A 68 1.06 3.11 -8.50
CA LYS A 68 1.87 3.12 -9.72
C LYS A 68 1.61 1.91 -10.61
N TYR A 69 1.20 0.78 -9.99
CA TYR A 69 0.95 -0.47 -10.69
C TYR A 69 -0.31 -1.16 -10.18
N ILE A 70 -0.94 -1.90 -11.07
CA ILE A 70 -1.99 -2.88 -10.76
C ILE A 70 -1.39 -4.26 -10.93
N GLY A 71 -1.50 -5.11 -9.91
CA GLY A 71 -1.12 -6.51 -9.99
C GLY A 71 -2.23 -7.34 -10.61
N LYS A 72 -1.93 -8.04 -11.71
CA LYS A 72 -2.84 -9.01 -12.32
C LYS A 72 -2.33 -10.42 -12.08
N THR A 73 -3.12 -11.20 -11.36
CA THR A 73 -2.87 -12.63 -11.14
C THR A 73 -3.81 -13.46 -11.98
N THR A 74 -3.26 -14.39 -12.73
CA THR A 74 -4.03 -15.36 -13.54
C THR A 74 -3.81 -16.75 -12.97
N ILE A 75 -4.90 -17.43 -12.60
CA ILE A 75 -4.88 -18.79 -12.06
C ILE A 75 -5.64 -19.71 -13.03
N THR A 76 -4.99 -20.75 -13.49
CA THR A 76 -5.58 -21.74 -14.39
C THR A 76 -5.95 -23.00 -13.60
N PHE A 77 -7.18 -23.41 -13.74
CA PHE A 77 -7.70 -24.64 -13.11
C PHE A 77 -7.95 -25.73 -14.15
N LYS A 78 -7.69 -26.96 -13.77
CA LYS A 78 -8.14 -28.17 -14.45
C LYS A 78 -8.66 -29.16 -13.38
N ASP A 79 -9.88 -29.64 -13.55
CA ASP A 79 -10.51 -30.59 -12.62
C ASP A 79 -10.40 -30.15 -11.14
N LYS A 80 -10.70 -28.88 -10.86
CA LYS A 80 -10.57 -28.22 -9.55
C LYS A 80 -9.13 -28.12 -8.98
N HIS A 81 -8.13 -28.49 -9.77
CA HIS A 81 -6.72 -28.35 -9.37
C HIS A 81 -6.09 -27.15 -10.10
N ILE A 82 -5.31 -26.40 -9.37
CA ILE A 82 -4.51 -25.31 -9.95
C ILE A 82 -3.36 -25.93 -10.73
N ILE A 83 -3.31 -25.63 -12.05
CA ILE A 83 -2.27 -26.13 -12.96
C ILE A 83 -1.27 -25.03 -13.35
N ASP A 84 -1.64 -23.76 -13.20
CA ASP A 84 -0.74 -22.64 -13.49
C ASP A 84 -1.09 -21.42 -12.66
N LYS A 85 -0.06 -20.62 -12.32
CA LYS A 85 -0.16 -19.34 -11.60
C LYS A 85 0.76 -18.33 -12.26
N GLN A 86 0.21 -17.22 -12.74
CA GLN A 86 0.96 -16.16 -13.38
C GLN A 86 0.68 -14.83 -12.68
N PHE A 87 1.69 -13.96 -12.65
CA PHE A 87 1.59 -12.61 -12.13
C PHE A 87 2.30 -11.63 -13.04
N GLU A 88 1.63 -10.52 -13.31
CA GLU A 88 2.19 -9.39 -14.06
C GLU A 88 1.80 -8.07 -13.42
N LEU A 89 2.64 -7.06 -13.58
CA LEU A 89 2.35 -5.67 -13.22
C LEU A 89 1.87 -4.91 -14.46
N ILE A 90 0.72 -4.27 -14.32
CA ILE A 90 0.20 -3.31 -15.29
C ILE A 90 0.50 -1.92 -14.76
N LYS A 91 1.34 -1.16 -15.45
CA LYS A 91 1.64 0.22 -15.07
C LYS A 91 0.40 1.08 -15.22
N VAL A 92 0.12 1.91 -14.22
CA VAL A 92 -0.95 2.90 -14.30
C VAL A 92 -0.41 4.13 -15.03
N GLU A 93 -0.97 4.43 -16.19
CA GLU A 93 -0.56 5.57 -17.00
C GLU A 93 -1.58 6.72 -16.86
N PRO A 94 -1.14 7.99 -16.90
CA PRO A 94 -2.02 9.15 -16.75
C PRO A 94 -3.15 9.21 -17.78
N GLU A 95 -2.93 8.63 -18.96
CA GLU A 95 -3.87 8.61 -20.08
C GLU A 95 -4.94 7.51 -19.95
N MET A 96 -4.85 6.65 -18.93
CA MET A 96 -5.86 5.62 -18.69
C MET A 96 -7.22 6.25 -18.43
N LYS A 97 -8.24 5.70 -19.10
CA LYS A 97 -9.61 6.20 -18.96
C LYS A 97 -10.11 6.10 -17.53
N GLU A 98 -10.48 7.23 -16.97
CA GLU A 98 -11.10 7.28 -15.64
C GLU A 98 -12.48 6.60 -15.60
N SER A 99 -12.79 6.01 -14.46
CA SER A 99 -14.14 5.53 -14.17
C SER A 99 -15.07 6.70 -13.86
N ASN A 100 -16.06 6.96 -14.71
CA ASN A 100 -17.08 8.00 -14.46
C ASN A 100 -17.78 7.86 -13.11
N LYS A 101 -17.95 6.63 -12.62
CA LYS A 101 -18.55 6.35 -11.31
C LYS A 101 -17.63 6.82 -10.19
N VAL A 102 -16.34 6.48 -10.24
CA VAL A 102 -15.35 6.86 -9.22
C VAL A 102 -15.15 8.38 -9.23
N SER A 103 -14.96 8.99 -10.42
CA SER A 103 -14.79 10.44 -10.54
C SER A 103 -15.99 11.22 -9.99
N ARG A 104 -17.22 10.68 -10.15
CA ARG A 104 -18.42 11.29 -9.54
C ARG A 104 -18.41 11.19 -8.02
N MET A 105 -17.98 10.05 -7.47
CA MET A 105 -17.85 9.87 -6.01
C MET A 105 -16.80 10.83 -5.44
N LEU A 106 -15.62 10.91 -6.05
CA LEU A 106 -14.56 11.83 -5.64
C LEU A 106 -15.03 13.28 -5.63
N ARG A 107 -15.70 13.73 -6.70
CA ARG A 107 -16.29 15.10 -6.75
C ARG A 107 -17.29 15.36 -5.63
N LYS A 108 -18.05 14.35 -5.20
CA LYS A 108 -18.96 14.51 -4.05
C LYS A 108 -18.17 14.71 -2.76
N PHE A 109 -17.17 13.87 -2.49
CA PHE A 109 -16.32 14.01 -1.30
C PHE A 109 -15.55 15.34 -1.28
N HIS A 110 -15.02 15.79 -2.42
CA HIS A 110 -14.34 17.09 -2.51
C HIS A 110 -15.25 18.26 -2.18
N LYS A 111 -16.57 18.19 -2.49
CA LYS A 111 -17.53 19.22 -2.08
C LYS A 111 -17.80 19.23 -0.56
N GLU A 112 -17.73 18.07 0.07
CA GLU A 112 -17.95 17.92 1.52
C GLU A 112 -16.70 18.27 2.34
N MET A 113 -15.50 18.12 1.74
CA MET A 113 -14.21 18.47 2.34
C MET A 113 -13.60 19.65 1.58
N PRO A 114 -13.42 20.81 2.23
CA PRO A 114 -12.84 21.99 1.58
C PRO A 114 -11.31 21.84 1.44
N LEU A 115 -10.88 20.95 0.54
CA LEU A 115 -9.46 20.60 0.34
C LEU A 115 -8.61 21.81 -0.02
N GLU A 116 -9.19 22.79 -0.77
CA GLU A 116 -8.54 24.04 -1.17
C GLU A 116 -8.43 25.08 -0.03
N LYS A 117 -8.97 24.76 1.16
CA LYS A 117 -8.90 25.68 2.29
C LYS A 117 -7.46 25.85 2.73
N SER A 118 -6.94 27.07 2.64
CA SER A 118 -5.62 27.40 3.19
C SER A 118 -5.64 27.27 4.72
N LEU A 119 -4.71 26.51 5.25
CA LEU A 119 -4.51 26.28 6.69
C LEU A 119 -3.37 27.14 7.23
N ALA A 120 -2.32 27.34 6.43
CA ALA A 120 -1.11 28.03 6.80
C ALA A 120 -0.37 28.53 5.55
N LYS A 121 0.74 29.22 5.74
CA LYS A 121 1.63 29.66 4.66
C LYS A 121 3.07 29.28 4.99
N ALA A 122 3.67 28.44 4.14
CA ALA A 122 5.07 28.12 4.20
C ALA A 122 5.91 29.29 3.63
N THR A 123 6.82 29.82 4.41
CA THR A 123 7.73 30.89 4.01
C THR A 123 8.92 30.38 3.20
N ALA A 124 9.20 29.08 3.30
CA ALA A 124 10.24 28.35 2.57
C ALA A 124 9.70 26.98 2.14
N GLN A 125 10.40 26.32 1.20
CA GLN A 125 10.14 24.93 0.84
C GLN A 125 10.71 24.01 1.92
N PHE A 126 9.98 22.96 2.28
CA PHE A 126 10.46 21.86 3.11
C PHE A 126 10.74 20.66 2.20
N ASP A 127 11.99 20.29 2.04
CA ASP A 127 12.43 19.26 1.11
C ASP A 127 13.03 18.06 1.86
N GLY A 128 12.46 16.89 1.61
CA GLY A 128 12.83 15.64 2.25
C GLY A 128 12.23 15.42 3.63
N LYS A 129 12.35 14.19 4.10
CA LYS A 129 11.69 13.71 5.34
C LYS A 129 12.20 14.39 6.61
N HIS A 130 13.43 14.86 6.65
CA HIS A 130 13.99 15.45 7.86
C HIS A 130 13.35 16.81 8.22
N PRO A 131 13.31 17.82 7.29
CA PRO A 131 12.61 19.07 7.58
C PRO A 131 11.10 18.89 7.81
N LEU A 132 10.46 17.99 7.07
CA LEU A 132 9.04 17.68 7.26
C LEU A 132 8.78 17.03 8.62
N GLY A 133 9.65 16.14 9.08
CA GLY A 133 9.55 15.52 10.38
C GLY A 133 9.74 16.53 11.51
N ALA A 134 10.68 17.48 11.38
CA ALA A 134 10.84 18.58 12.31
C ALA A 134 9.58 19.44 12.41
N LEU A 135 9.04 19.88 11.25
CA LEU A 135 7.79 20.64 11.19
C LEU A 135 6.63 19.93 11.90
N MET A 136 6.46 18.62 11.65
CA MET A 136 5.41 17.82 12.30
C MET A 136 5.63 17.69 13.79
N SER A 137 6.88 17.49 14.25
CA SER A 137 7.20 17.38 15.66
C SER A 137 7.00 18.72 16.38
N ASP A 138 7.41 19.83 15.78
CA ASP A 138 7.22 21.18 16.34
C ASP A 138 5.71 21.51 16.46
N ALA A 139 4.92 21.15 15.43
CA ALA A 139 3.46 21.34 15.49
C ALA A 139 2.80 20.51 16.61
N ILE A 140 3.27 19.30 16.88
CA ILE A 140 2.78 18.46 17.98
C ILE A 140 3.16 19.10 19.34
N VAL A 141 4.40 19.54 19.49
CA VAL A 141 4.87 20.23 20.70
C VAL A 141 4.02 21.47 20.99
N GLU A 142 3.79 22.31 19.96
CA GLU A 142 2.99 23.53 20.10
C GLU A 142 1.53 23.23 20.47
N TYR A 143 0.91 22.26 19.76
CA TYR A 143 -0.50 21.96 19.98
C TYR A 143 -0.80 21.30 21.33
N TYR A 144 0.05 20.37 21.77
CA TYR A 144 -0.14 19.61 23.01
C TYR A 144 0.61 20.20 24.21
N HIS A 145 1.42 21.27 24.04
CA HIS A 145 2.24 21.88 25.07
C HIS A 145 3.16 20.88 25.78
N THR A 146 3.80 20.01 24.97
CA THR A 146 4.75 19.01 25.47
C THR A 146 6.19 19.55 25.40
N ASP A 147 7.11 18.95 26.15
CA ASP A 147 8.53 19.34 26.11
C ASP A 147 9.23 18.87 24.85
N PHE A 148 8.75 17.77 24.23
CA PHE A 148 9.29 17.20 22.99
C PHE A 148 8.26 16.32 22.29
N ALA A 149 8.48 16.06 20.98
CA ALA A 149 7.72 15.10 20.17
C ALA A 149 8.62 14.31 19.24
N PHE A 150 8.16 13.14 18.84
CA PHE A 150 8.82 12.27 17.87
C PHE A 150 7.90 11.98 16.69
N GLN A 151 8.48 12.00 15.50
CA GLN A 151 7.82 11.53 14.28
C GLN A 151 8.71 10.50 13.57
N ASN A 152 8.21 9.30 13.38
CA ASN A 152 8.93 8.28 12.63
C ASN A 152 8.94 8.60 11.12
N SER A 153 10.05 8.33 10.46
CA SER A 153 10.22 8.63 9.01
C SER A 153 9.22 7.88 8.12
N GLY A 154 8.72 6.73 8.55
CA GLY A 154 7.68 5.98 7.84
C GLY A 154 6.30 6.64 7.89
N GLY A 155 6.04 7.52 8.87
CA GLY A 155 4.82 8.31 8.98
C GLY A 155 4.80 9.55 8.06
N ILE A 156 5.96 9.96 7.56
CA ILE A 156 6.09 11.10 6.63
C ILE A 156 5.87 10.58 5.22
N ARG A 157 4.71 10.86 4.64
CA ARG A 157 4.26 10.28 3.37
C ARG A 157 4.50 11.16 2.15
N ILE A 158 4.78 12.46 2.35
CA ILE A 158 5.16 13.39 1.28
C ILE A 158 6.67 13.57 1.25
N GLY A 159 7.20 13.81 0.05
CA GLY A 159 8.64 14.07 -0.15
C GLY A 159 9.02 15.53 0.01
N MET A 160 8.05 16.44 -0.17
CA MET A 160 8.29 17.88 -0.20
C MET A 160 6.98 18.63 0.09
N LEU A 161 7.08 19.74 0.81
CA LEU A 161 6.01 20.72 0.97
C LEU A 161 6.49 22.03 0.34
N PRO A 162 5.81 22.57 -0.68
CA PRO A 162 6.27 23.76 -1.40
C PRO A 162 6.14 25.02 -0.55
N LYS A 163 6.92 26.06 -0.91
CA LYS A 163 6.67 27.40 -0.40
C LYS A 163 5.35 27.94 -0.94
N GLY A 164 4.54 28.54 -0.08
CA GLY A 164 3.24 29.10 -0.46
C GLY A 164 2.15 28.73 0.52
N ASP A 165 0.90 28.78 0.07
CA ASP A 165 -0.23 28.36 0.89
C ASP A 165 -0.20 26.85 1.08
N ILE A 166 -0.41 26.42 2.32
CA ILE A 166 -0.61 25.02 2.70
C ILE A 166 -2.10 24.81 2.85
N THR A 167 -2.63 23.86 2.12
CA THR A 167 -4.07 23.56 2.11
C THR A 167 -4.36 22.25 2.85
N LEU A 168 -5.63 21.92 3.00
CA LEU A 168 -6.04 20.64 3.55
C LEU A 168 -5.70 19.43 2.63
N ALA A 169 -5.41 19.71 1.35
CA ALA A 169 -5.01 18.68 0.38
C ALA A 169 -3.52 18.30 0.45
N ASP A 170 -2.67 19.18 0.99
CA ASP A 170 -1.23 18.96 1.15
C ASP A 170 -0.91 18.02 2.33
#